data_4bdfa229ac4406bf3761c0687c115150
#
_entry.id   4bdfa229ac4406bf3761c0687c115150
#
_cell.length_a   1.000
_cell.length_b   1.000
_cell.length_c   1.000
_cell.angle_alpha   90.00
_cell.angle_beta   90.00
_cell.angle_gamma   90.00
#
_symmetry.space_group_name_H-M   'P 1'
#
loop_
_entity.id
_entity.type
_entity.pdbx_description
1 polymer ?
#
loop_
_entity_poly.entity_id
_entity_poly.type
_entity_poly.pdbx_seq_one_letter_code
_entity_poly.pdbx_strand_id
1 'polypeptide(L)'
;YNKSIKSKVIKVKSIKIAEGAKIIENTQRDLNIALMNEFSIIFERLNINFEDVMAAAKTKWNFIPFRPGLVGGHCIGVDPYYLAYKSKKIGYEPKLLLAGRKLNDSMSKYEGNLIYQKLKGKRSPKVLVMGLSFKENVPDIRNSKSFDFINFLKKKKINVDCYDNNVDRKQVFKNYGILPVQKLKLKYYDSVVILVAHDNFANMKKKIKSMIKNNGIIFDFKNIYKTDKKFIYVDKKNI
;
A
#
# COMPACT_ATOMS: atom_id res chain seq x y z
N TYR A 1 -18.38 -29.16 6.49
CA TYR A 1 -17.94 -27.76 6.58
C TYR A 1 -18.18 -27.15 7.98
N ASN A 2 -19.39 -27.27 8.55
CA ASN A 2 -19.71 -26.69 9.86
C ASN A 2 -18.84 -27.23 11.02
N LYS A 3 -18.31 -28.45 10.93
CA LYS A 3 -17.39 -29.03 11.94
C LYS A 3 -15.95 -28.55 11.80
N SER A 4 -15.55 -28.07 10.61
CA SER A 4 -14.17 -27.74 10.29
C SER A 4 -13.89 -26.23 10.23
N ILE A 5 -14.93 -25.40 10.22
CA ILE A 5 -14.84 -23.95 10.10
C ILE A 5 -15.48 -23.30 11.33
N LYS A 6 -14.72 -22.43 12.01
CA LYS A 6 -15.22 -21.69 13.20
C LYS A 6 -16.29 -20.64 12.85
N SER A 7 -16.39 -20.24 11.58
CA SER A 7 -17.34 -19.23 11.09
C SER A 7 -18.67 -19.88 10.69
N LYS A 8 -19.77 -19.12 10.80
CA LYS A 8 -21.09 -19.55 10.36
C LYS A 8 -21.09 -19.82 8.86
N VAL A 9 -21.50 -21.02 8.45
CA VAL A 9 -21.73 -21.37 7.04
C VAL A 9 -23.15 -21.01 6.66
N ILE A 10 -23.30 -20.18 5.62
CA ILE A 10 -24.58 -19.71 5.12
C ILE A 10 -24.85 -20.41 3.78
N LYS A 11 -25.99 -21.12 3.69
CA LYS A 11 -26.45 -21.70 2.44
C LYS A 11 -27.11 -20.64 1.58
N VAL A 12 -26.71 -20.53 0.33
CA VAL A 12 -27.30 -19.62 -0.68
C VAL A 12 -27.99 -20.41 -1.78
N LYS A 13 -28.87 -19.74 -2.56
CA LYS A 13 -29.72 -20.39 -3.56
C LYS A 13 -28.96 -20.95 -4.77
N SER A 14 -27.78 -20.42 -5.10
CA SER A 14 -26.97 -20.92 -6.22
C SER A 14 -25.51 -20.56 -6.07
N ILE A 15 -24.62 -21.25 -6.83
CA ILE A 15 -23.20 -20.96 -6.93
C ILE A 15 -22.97 -19.52 -7.41
N LYS A 16 -23.73 -19.05 -8.41
CA LYS A 16 -23.63 -17.67 -8.93
C LYS A 16 -23.86 -16.61 -7.86
N ILE A 17 -24.79 -16.87 -6.91
CA ILE A 17 -25.03 -15.96 -5.79
C ILE A 17 -23.85 -15.95 -4.82
N ALA A 18 -23.24 -17.10 -4.53
CA ALA A 18 -22.06 -17.20 -3.68
C ALA A 18 -20.86 -16.45 -4.31
N GLU A 19 -20.62 -16.65 -5.60
CA GLU A 19 -19.59 -15.94 -6.37
C GLU A 19 -19.84 -14.43 -6.40
N GLY A 20 -21.09 -14.02 -6.65
CA GLY A 20 -21.51 -12.62 -6.64
C GLY A 20 -21.28 -11.96 -5.27
N ALA A 21 -21.59 -12.65 -4.17
CA ALA A 21 -21.37 -12.16 -2.82
C ALA A 21 -19.86 -11.95 -2.55
N LYS A 22 -18.98 -12.84 -3.04
CA LYS A 22 -17.53 -12.70 -2.89
C LYS A 22 -16.99 -11.53 -3.72
N ILE A 23 -17.46 -11.40 -4.95
CA ILE A 23 -17.03 -10.33 -5.85
C ILE A 23 -17.48 -8.96 -5.31
N ILE A 24 -18.69 -8.81 -4.82
CA ILE A 24 -19.19 -7.53 -4.29
C ILE A 24 -18.40 -7.10 -3.06
N GLU A 25 -18.07 -8.04 -2.16
CA GLU A 25 -17.25 -7.76 -0.97
C GLU A 25 -15.86 -7.22 -1.34
N ASN A 26 -15.15 -7.88 -2.26
CA ASN A 26 -13.82 -7.46 -2.68
C ASN A 26 -13.86 -6.15 -3.49
N THR A 27 -14.84 -6.01 -4.39
CA THR A 27 -14.99 -4.81 -5.23
C THR A 27 -15.36 -3.59 -4.39
N GLN A 28 -16.25 -3.72 -3.42
CA GLN A 28 -16.58 -2.65 -2.50
C GLN A 28 -15.35 -2.17 -1.72
N ARG A 29 -14.54 -3.10 -1.23
CA ARG A 29 -13.29 -2.77 -0.53
C ARG A 29 -12.31 -2.03 -1.43
N ASP A 30 -12.12 -2.52 -2.65
CA ASP A 30 -11.24 -1.90 -3.65
C ASP A 30 -11.67 -0.46 -3.97
N LEU A 31 -12.96 -0.24 -4.23
CA LEU A 31 -13.51 1.08 -4.54
C LEU A 31 -13.44 2.04 -3.35
N ASN A 32 -13.70 1.57 -2.14
CA ASN A 32 -13.57 2.41 -0.96
C ASN A 32 -12.11 2.81 -0.69
N ILE A 33 -11.14 1.92 -0.95
CA ILE A 33 -9.73 2.29 -0.87
C ILE A 33 -9.38 3.29 -1.98
N ALA A 34 -9.88 3.11 -3.21
CA ALA A 34 -9.67 4.07 -4.29
C ALA A 34 -10.20 5.45 -3.92
N LEU A 35 -11.39 5.55 -3.36
CA LEU A 35 -11.96 6.80 -2.88
C LEU A 35 -11.08 7.46 -1.81
N MET A 36 -10.56 6.70 -0.84
CA MET A 36 -9.65 7.23 0.17
C MET A 36 -8.30 7.66 -0.43
N ASN A 37 -7.79 6.93 -1.41
CA ASN A 37 -6.60 7.31 -2.17
C ASN A 37 -6.81 8.65 -2.91
N GLU A 38 -7.95 8.84 -3.55
CA GLU A 38 -8.30 10.09 -4.23
C GLU A 38 -8.40 11.25 -3.24
N PHE A 39 -9.08 11.07 -2.12
CA PHE A 39 -9.14 12.08 -1.06
C PHE A 39 -7.76 12.41 -0.50
N SER A 40 -6.88 11.43 -0.30
CA SER A 40 -5.53 11.71 0.19
C SER A 40 -4.74 12.60 -0.79
N ILE A 41 -4.88 12.37 -2.10
CA ILE A 41 -4.26 13.20 -3.15
C ILE A 41 -4.85 14.61 -3.17
N ILE A 42 -6.18 14.74 -3.05
CA ILE A 42 -6.87 16.03 -3.04
C ILE A 42 -6.46 16.84 -1.81
N PHE A 43 -6.51 16.23 -0.62
CA PHE A 43 -6.20 16.93 0.63
C PHE A 43 -4.72 17.30 0.74
N GLU A 44 -3.82 16.47 0.21
CA GLU A 44 -2.41 16.85 0.09
C GLU A 44 -2.26 18.16 -0.72
N ARG A 45 -2.90 18.23 -1.89
CA ARG A 45 -2.85 19.44 -2.75
C ARG A 45 -3.50 20.68 -2.11
N LEU A 46 -4.51 20.46 -1.28
CA LEU A 46 -5.18 21.52 -0.51
C LEU A 46 -4.45 21.89 0.78
N ASN A 47 -3.34 21.21 1.12
CA ASN A 47 -2.65 21.33 2.41
C ASN A 47 -3.56 21.03 3.61
N ILE A 48 -4.51 20.13 3.47
CA ILE A 48 -5.41 19.64 4.52
C ILE A 48 -4.86 18.32 5.07
N ASN A 49 -4.81 18.17 6.40
CA ASN A 49 -4.39 16.93 7.02
C ASN A 49 -5.49 15.85 6.90
N PHE A 50 -5.20 14.76 6.19
CA PHE A 50 -6.14 13.65 5.99
C PHE A 50 -6.58 13.01 7.31
N GLU A 51 -5.68 12.82 8.28
CA GLU A 51 -6.01 12.20 9.57
C GLU A 51 -6.97 13.06 10.40
N ASP A 52 -6.83 14.41 10.35
CA ASP A 52 -7.74 15.32 11.04
C ASP A 52 -9.14 15.26 10.41
N VAL A 53 -9.22 15.21 9.08
CA VAL A 53 -10.50 15.01 8.36
C VAL A 53 -11.12 13.67 8.73
N MET A 54 -10.33 12.60 8.75
CA MET A 54 -10.79 11.26 9.12
C MET A 54 -11.25 11.20 10.58
N ALA A 55 -10.57 11.88 11.49
CA ALA A 55 -10.98 11.97 12.89
C ALA A 55 -12.36 12.65 13.02
N ALA A 56 -12.57 13.76 12.31
CA ALA A 56 -13.85 14.44 12.27
C ALA A 56 -14.96 13.59 11.62
N ALA A 57 -14.68 12.96 10.47
CA ALA A 57 -15.65 12.11 9.77
C ALA A 57 -16.12 10.92 10.61
N LYS A 58 -15.21 10.29 11.37
CA LYS A 58 -15.50 9.16 12.27
C LYS A 58 -16.46 9.49 13.40
N THR A 59 -16.76 10.75 13.69
CA THR A 59 -17.79 11.12 14.65
C THR A 59 -19.19 10.80 14.19
N LYS A 60 -19.37 10.56 12.89
CA LYS A 60 -20.65 10.17 12.32
C LYS A 60 -20.84 8.65 12.43
N TRP A 61 -21.97 8.22 12.98
CA TRP A 61 -22.27 6.82 13.28
C TRP A 61 -22.29 5.89 12.05
N ASN A 62 -22.60 6.42 10.89
CA ASN A 62 -22.69 5.66 9.63
C ASN A 62 -21.44 5.76 8.75
N PHE A 63 -20.38 6.41 9.22
CA PHE A 63 -19.13 6.52 8.46
C PHE A 63 -18.29 5.26 8.59
N ILE A 64 -17.92 4.65 7.45
CA ILE A 64 -17.06 3.47 7.41
C ILE A 64 -15.63 3.91 7.13
N PRO A 65 -14.70 3.75 8.10
CA PRO A 65 -13.37 4.32 8.02
C PRO A 65 -12.40 3.46 7.21
N PHE A 66 -12.48 3.48 5.90
CA PHE A 66 -11.43 2.97 5.03
C PHE A 66 -10.20 3.87 5.07
N ARG A 67 -9.06 3.35 4.64
CA ARG A 67 -7.81 4.11 4.61
C ARG A 67 -7.15 4.03 3.24
N PRO A 68 -6.41 5.08 2.82
CA PRO A 68 -5.62 5.03 1.60
C PRO A 68 -4.50 4.00 1.72
N GLY A 69 -4.03 3.52 0.57
CA GLY A 69 -2.89 2.61 0.49
C GLY A 69 -2.81 1.84 -0.81
N LEU A 70 -1.74 1.10 -0.94
CA LEU A 70 -1.49 0.24 -2.09
C LEU A 70 -2.39 -0.99 -2.04
N VAL A 71 -3.11 -1.25 -3.13
CA VAL A 71 -4.01 -2.40 -3.26
C VAL A 71 -3.38 -3.47 -4.12
N GLY A 72 -2.81 -4.47 -3.47
CA GLY A 72 -2.20 -5.65 -4.09
C GLY A 72 -2.92 -6.95 -3.75
N GLY A 73 -2.20 -8.07 -3.91
CA GLY A 73 -2.70 -9.42 -3.62
C GLY A 73 -3.52 -10.02 -4.75
N HIS A 74 -4.05 -11.22 -4.50
CA HIS A 74 -4.69 -12.05 -5.51
C HIS A 74 -6.23 -11.97 -5.52
N CYS A 75 -6.85 -11.19 -4.64
CA CYS A 75 -8.31 -11.03 -4.59
C CYS A 75 -8.71 -9.57 -4.85
N ILE A 76 -8.46 -8.65 -3.92
CA ILE A 76 -8.99 -7.28 -3.98
C ILE A 76 -8.54 -6.55 -5.25
N GLY A 77 -7.28 -6.70 -5.64
CA GLY A 77 -6.74 -6.07 -6.86
C GLY A 77 -7.07 -6.81 -8.17
N VAL A 78 -7.70 -7.99 -8.12
CA VAL A 78 -7.91 -8.87 -9.29
C VAL A 78 -9.38 -9.12 -9.58
N ASP A 79 -10.21 -9.45 -8.57
CA ASP A 79 -11.62 -9.79 -8.75
C ASP A 79 -12.42 -8.70 -9.50
N PRO A 80 -12.19 -7.38 -9.30
CA PRO A 80 -12.88 -6.36 -10.08
C PRO A 80 -12.61 -6.46 -11.58
N TYR A 81 -11.42 -6.92 -12.01
CA TYR A 81 -11.12 -7.14 -13.42
C TYR A 81 -11.89 -8.32 -14.01
N TYR A 82 -12.07 -9.42 -13.24
CA TYR A 82 -12.90 -10.54 -13.70
C TYR A 82 -14.36 -10.09 -13.87
N LEU A 83 -14.88 -9.32 -12.92
CA LEU A 83 -16.23 -8.75 -13.03
C LEU A 83 -16.35 -7.80 -14.23
N ALA A 84 -15.35 -6.92 -14.44
CA ALA A 84 -15.33 -6.01 -15.56
C ALA A 84 -15.29 -6.74 -16.91
N TYR A 85 -14.48 -7.80 -17.02
CA TYR A 85 -14.44 -8.64 -18.20
C TYR A 85 -15.81 -9.30 -18.49
N LYS A 86 -16.42 -9.89 -17.46
CA LYS A 86 -17.76 -10.50 -17.61
C LYS A 86 -18.81 -9.49 -17.96
N SER A 87 -18.77 -8.32 -17.35
CA SER A 87 -19.69 -7.21 -17.62
C SER A 87 -19.63 -6.77 -19.09
N LYS A 88 -18.42 -6.57 -19.64
CA LYS A 88 -18.23 -6.21 -21.05
C LYS A 88 -18.79 -7.28 -22.00
N LYS A 89 -18.64 -8.57 -21.67
CA LYS A 89 -19.18 -9.67 -22.47
C LYS A 89 -20.72 -9.67 -22.55
N ILE A 90 -21.41 -9.07 -21.57
CA ILE A 90 -22.87 -8.92 -21.58
C ILE A 90 -23.32 -7.51 -22.00
N GLY A 91 -22.43 -6.73 -22.63
CA GLY A 91 -22.73 -5.43 -23.21
C GLY A 91 -22.74 -4.24 -22.24
N TYR A 92 -22.24 -4.41 -20.99
CA TYR A 92 -22.19 -3.30 -20.03
C TYR A 92 -20.76 -2.87 -19.71
N GLU A 93 -20.45 -1.60 -19.87
CA GLU A 93 -19.14 -1.00 -19.52
C GLU A 93 -19.13 -0.59 -18.03
N PRO A 94 -18.35 -1.27 -17.16
CA PRO A 94 -18.34 -1.00 -15.73
C PRO A 94 -17.42 0.19 -15.37
N LYS A 95 -17.84 1.39 -15.68
CA LYS A 95 -17.05 2.63 -15.57
C LYS A 95 -16.47 2.85 -14.18
N LEU A 96 -17.28 2.72 -13.13
CA LEU A 96 -16.85 2.95 -11.74
C LEU A 96 -15.77 1.94 -11.32
N LEU A 97 -15.95 0.66 -11.63
CA LEU A 97 -14.98 -0.38 -11.29
C LEU A 97 -13.62 -0.10 -11.95
N LEU A 98 -13.64 0.24 -13.22
CA LEU A 98 -12.42 0.52 -13.98
C LEU A 98 -11.74 1.83 -13.54
N ALA A 99 -12.50 2.86 -13.18
CA ALA A 99 -11.96 4.10 -12.65
C ALA A 99 -11.25 3.87 -11.31
N GLY A 100 -11.89 3.17 -10.37
CA GLY A 100 -11.29 2.83 -9.07
C GLY A 100 -10.02 1.98 -9.22
N ARG A 101 -10.05 0.97 -10.09
CA ARG A 101 -8.85 0.16 -10.39
C ARG A 101 -7.71 0.98 -10.98
N LYS A 102 -8.00 1.84 -11.96
CA LYS A 102 -7.01 2.73 -12.57
C LYS A 102 -6.34 3.62 -11.52
N LEU A 103 -7.12 4.16 -10.58
CA LEU A 103 -6.59 4.97 -9.50
C LEU A 103 -5.69 4.14 -8.57
N ASN A 104 -6.19 3.01 -8.04
CA ASN A 104 -5.42 2.13 -7.15
C ASN A 104 -4.12 1.64 -7.81
N ASP A 105 -4.15 1.29 -9.08
CA ASP A 105 -2.96 0.85 -9.83
C ASP A 105 -1.94 1.99 -10.03
N SER A 106 -2.39 3.24 -10.05
CA SER A 106 -1.51 4.41 -10.18
C SER A 106 -0.78 4.80 -8.89
N MET A 107 -1.24 4.34 -7.72
CA MET A 107 -0.76 4.79 -6.42
C MET A 107 0.73 4.50 -6.18
N SER A 108 1.23 3.33 -6.58
CA SER A 108 2.66 3.03 -6.46
C SER A 108 3.54 4.05 -7.17
N LYS A 109 3.10 4.51 -8.36
CA LYS A 109 3.79 5.55 -9.12
C LYS A 109 3.64 6.92 -8.46
N TYR A 110 2.47 7.23 -7.94
CA TYR A 110 2.20 8.49 -7.24
C TYR A 110 3.09 8.62 -5.99
N GLU A 111 3.04 7.65 -5.08
CA GLU A 111 3.87 7.61 -3.88
C GLU A 111 5.37 7.61 -4.21
N GLY A 112 5.78 6.84 -5.23
CA GLY A 112 7.16 6.83 -5.71
C GLY A 112 7.61 8.18 -6.23
N ASN A 113 6.73 8.94 -6.88
CA ASN A 113 7.04 10.27 -7.37
C ASN A 113 7.22 11.29 -6.22
N LEU A 114 6.47 11.18 -5.13
CA LEU A 114 6.68 11.99 -3.93
C LEU A 114 8.12 11.82 -3.39
N ILE A 115 8.57 10.56 -3.29
CA ILE A 115 9.95 10.27 -2.87
C ILE A 115 10.96 10.85 -3.86
N TYR A 116 10.75 10.63 -5.16
CA TYR A 116 11.64 11.13 -6.20
C TYR A 116 11.79 12.66 -6.14
N GLN A 117 10.69 13.41 -5.98
CA GLN A 117 10.76 14.87 -5.89
C GLN A 117 11.58 15.34 -4.69
N LYS A 118 11.46 14.69 -3.53
CA LYS A 118 12.24 15.00 -2.34
C LYS A 118 13.73 14.66 -2.47
N LEU A 119 14.08 13.73 -3.32
CA LEU A 119 15.46 13.30 -3.55
C LEU A 119 16.06 13.93 -4.80
N LYS A 120 15.28 14.72 -5.55
CA LYS A 120 15.75 15.40 -6.76
C LYS A 120 16.96 16.29 -6.44
N GLY A 121 18.00 16.21 -7.27
CA GLY A 121 19.27 16.93 -7.06
C GLY A 121 20.31 16.19 -6.21
N LYS A 122 19.94 15.12 -5.48
CA LYS A 122 20.94 14.29 -4.80
C LYS A 122 21.66 13.38 -5.79
N ARG A 123 22.98 13.30 -5.67
CA ARG A 123 23.80 12.38 -6.48
C ARG A 123 23.66 10.95 -5.95
N SER A 124 23.17 10.02 -6.80
CA SER A 124 22.99 8.60 -6.47
C SER A 124 22.26 8.34 -5.14
N PRO A 125 21.03 8.86 -4.97
CA PRO A 125 20.30 8.72 -3.71
C PRO A 125 20.03 7.26 -3.37
N LYS A 126 20.05 6.92 -2.08
CA LYS A 126 19.85 5.58 -1.54
C LYS A 126 18.59 5.52 -0.72
N VAL A 127 17.68 4.63 -1.08
CA VAL A 127 16.37 4.44 -0.43
C VAL A 127 16.28 3.04 0.13
N LEU A 128 15.82 2.90 1.36
CA LEU A 128 15.39 1.62 1.93
C LEU A 128 13.86 1.54 1.86
N VAL A 129 13.33 0.53 1.18
CA VAL A 129 11.91 0.21 1.18
C VAL A 129 11.65 -0.89 2.19
N MET A 130 10.76 -0.65 3.16
CA MET A 130 10.35 -1.59 4.20
C MET A 130 8.93 -2.07 3.96
N GLY A 131 8.74 -3.42 3.93
CA GLY A 131 7.48 -4.08 3.64
C GLY A 131 7.34 -4.44 2.16
N LEU A 132 7.38 -5.74 1.86
CA LEU A 132 7.35 -6.31 0.51
C LEU A 132 6.13 -7.20 0.27
N SER A 133 5.49 -7.69 1.33
CA SER A 133 4.25 -8.46 1.22
C SER A 133 3.09 -7.60 0.74
N PHE A 134 2.01 -8.22 0.24
CA PHE A 134 0.85 -7.45 -0.24
C PHE A 134 -0.02 -6.86 0.89
N LYS A 135 0.12 -7.37 2.12
CA LYS A 135 -0.55 -6.84 3.33
C LYS A 135 0.25 -7.18 4.60
N GLU A 136 -0.18 -6.62 5.70
CA GLU A 136 0.46 -6.75 7.00
C GLU A 136 0.49 -8.20 7.50
N ASN A 137 1.62 -8.59 8.11
CA ASN A 137 1.81 -9.85 8.87
C ASN A 137 1.58 -11.16 8.08
N VAL A 138 1.77 -11.11 6.75
CA VAL A 138 1.74 -12.30 5.90
C VAL A 138 3.01 -12.42 5.07
N PRO A 139 3.48 -13.64 4.75
CA PRO A 139 4.66 -13.85 3.93
C PRO A 139 4.39 -13.76 2.42
N ASP A 140 3.17 -13.44 2.01
CA ASP A 140 2.72 -13.51 0.62
C ASP A 140 3.10 -12.26 -0.17
N ILE A 141 3.90 -12.44 -1.22
CA ILE A 141 4.42 -11.37 -2.09
C ILE A 141 3.67 -11.26 -3.43
N ARG A 142 2.69 -12.13 -3.68
CA ARG A 142 1.98 -12.16 -4.97
C ARG A 142 1.24 -10.86 -5.22
N ASN A 143 1.46 -10.25 -6.39
CA ASN A 143 0.85 -8.98 -6.78
C ASN A 143 1.08 -7.83 -5.78
N SER A 144 2.14 -7.89 -4.97
CA SER A 144 2.44 -6.79 -4.05
C SER A 144 2.84 -5.53 -4.83
N LYS A 145 2.16 -4.45 -4.54
CA LYS A 145 2.40 -3.14 -5.15
C LYS A 145 3.72 -2.48 -4.68
N SER A 146 4.34 -3.02 -3.65
CA SER A 146 5.69 -2.63 -3.23
C SER A 146 6.73 -2.83 -4.34
N PHE A 147 6.57 -3.87 -5.17
CA PHE A 147 7.48 -4.09 -6.30
C PHE A 147 7.27 -3.09 -7.44
N ASP A 148 6.04 -2.69 -7.71
CA ASP A 148 5.75 -1.61 -8.67
C ASP A 148 6.39 -0.29 -8.22
N PHE A 149 6.30 0.02 -6.93
CA PHE A 149 6.94 1.17 -6.30
C PHE A 149 8.48 1.12 -6.42
N ILE A 150 9.10 -0.02 -6.07
CA ILE A 150 10.55 -0.21 -6.18
C ILE A 150 11.01 -0.06 -7.63
N ASN A 151 10.29 -0.67 -8.58
CA ASN A 151 10.61 -0.58 -9.99
C ASN A 151 10.49 0.86 -10.52
N PHE A 152 9.51 1.62 -10.04
CA PHE A 152 9.40 3.05 -10.37
C PHE A 152 10.64 3.83 -9.90
N LEU A 153 11.07 3.64 -8.65
CA LEU A 153 12.27 4.31 -8.11
C LEU A 153 13.55 3.93 -8.87
N LYS A 154 13.71 2.64 -9.20
CA LYS A 154 14.84 2.16 -10.02
C LYS A 154 14.86 2.80 -11.41
N LYS A 155 13.69 2.93 -12.08
CA LYS A 155 13.56 3.66 -13.36
C LYS A 155 13.96 5.14 -13.24
N LYS A 156 13.84 5.74 -12.05
CA LYS A 156 14.29 7.10 -11.74
C LYS A 156 15.78 7.15 -11.32
N LYS A 157 16.54 6.05 -11.53
CA LYS A 157 17.98 5.92 -11.16
C LYS A 157 18.27 6.10 -9.67
N ILE A 158 17.29 5.76 -8.82
CA ILE A 158 17.45 5.70 -7.36
C ILE A 158 17.97 4.31 -6.98
N ASN A 159 18.98 4.26 -6.11
CA ASN A 159 19.48 3.00 -5.55
C ASN A 159 18.53 2.53 -4.45
N VAL A 160 17.91 1.36 -4.63
CA VAL A 160 16.92 0.85 -3.71
C VAL A 160 17.39 -0.44 -3.08
N ASP A 161 17.56 -0.40 -1.75
CA ASP A 161 17.59 -1.58 -0.89
C ASP A 161 16.16 -1.86 -0.41
N CYS A 162 15.82 -3.11 -0.13
CA CYS A 162 14.53 -3.46 0.43
C CYS A 162 14.68 -4.45 1.60
N TYR A 163 13.77 -4.33 2.58
CA TYR A 163 13.77 -5.14 3.78
C TYR A 163 12.36 -5.57 4.16
N ASP A 164 12.23 -6.86 4.39
CA ASP A 164 11.04 -7.45 4.98
C ASP A 164 11.45 -8.78 5.60
N ASN A 165 11.19 -8.99 6.87
CA ASN A 165 11.54 -10.22 7.58
C ASN A 165 10.39 -11.24 7.62
N ASN A 166 9.24 -10.91 7.08
CA ASN A 166 8.10 -11.83 6.97
C ASN A 166 8.13 -12.64 5.66
N VAL A 167 8.89 -12.19 4.65
CA VAL A 167 8.92 -12.82 3.33
C VAL A 167 10.16 -13.70 3.10
N ASP A 168 10.02 -14.73 2.29
CA ASP A 168 11.15 -15.54 1.84
C ASP A 168 11.99 -14.76 0.81
N ARG A 169 13.22 -14.43 1.17
CA ARG A 169 14.16 -13.69 0.31
C ARG A 169 14.47 -14.39 -1.00
N LYS A 170 14.57 -15.74 -0.99
CA LYS A 170 14.84 -16.52 -2.21
C LYS A 170 13.64 -16.42 -3.16
N GLN A 171 12.44 -16.49 -2.62
CA GLN A 171 11.22 -16.33 -3.39
C GLN A 171 11.09 -14.93 -3.98
N VAL A 172 11.43 -13.87 -3.21
CA VAL A 172 11.46 -12.49 -3.72
C VAL A 172 12.46 -12.39 -4.88
N PHE A 173 13.66 -12.93 -4.72
CA PHE A 173 14.66 -12.90 -5.78
C PHE A 173 14.21 -13.67 -7.03
N LYS A 174 13.67 -14.86 -6.86
CA LYS A 174 13.16 -15.69 -7.97
C LYS A 174 12.06 -14.98 -8.77
N ASN A 175 11.13 -14.31 -8.08
CA ASN A 175 9.94 -13.74 -8.72
C ASN A 175 10.16 -12.32 -9.26
N TYR A 176 11.03 -11.53 -8.64
CA TYR A 176 11.19 -10.10 -8.93
C TYR A 176 12.62 -9.65 -9.22
N GLY A 177 13.60 -10.53 -9.16
CA GLY A 177 15.02 -10.20 -9.35
C GLY A 177 15.59 -9.27 -8.27
N ILE A 178 14.94 -9.20 -7.11
CA ILE A 178 15.28 -8.32 -6.01
C ILE A 178 15.68 -9.16 -4.80
N LEU A 179 16.88 -8.93 -4.26
CA LEU A 179 17.33 -9.62 -3.06
C LEU A 179 17.21 -8.70 -1.84
N PRO A 180 16.24 -8.94 -0.93
CA PRO A 180 16.09 -8.15 0.28
C PRO A 180 17.33 -8.21 1.17
N VAL A 181 17.73 -7.07 1.75
CA VAL A 181 18.89 -7.00 2.64
C VAL A 181 18.61 -7.70 3.98
N GLN A 182 19.63 -8.33 4.56
CA GLN A 182 19.55 -8.95 5.89
C GLN A 182 20.01 -8.00 7.00
N LYS A 183 21.03 -7.19 6.69
CA LYS A 183 21.61 -6.23 7.64
C LYS A 183 21.23 -4.82 7.23
N LEU A 184 20.66 -4.09 8.15
CA LEU A 184 20.28 -2.70 7.98
C LEU A 184 21.48 -1.80 8.32
N LYS A 185 21.84 -0.90 7.40
CA LYS A 185 23.01 -0.03 7.50
C LYS A 185 22.66 1.26 8.25
N LEU A 186 23.50 1.68 9.19
CA LEU A 186 23.33 2.92 9.95
C LEU A 186 23.81 4.13 9.14
N LYS A 187 23.15 5.29 9.27
CA LYS A 187 23.48 6.57 8.61
C LYS A 187 23.79 6.43 7.12
N TYR A 188 23.04 5.56 6.43
CA TYR A 188 23.36 5.17 5.07
C TYR A 188 22.33 5.64 4.04
N TYR A 189 21.05 5.67 4.41
CA TYR A 189 19.96 5.96 3.48
C TYR A 189 19.60 7.43 3.46
N ASP A 190 19.34 7.96 2.25
CA ASP A 190 18.78 9.29 2.05
C ASP A 190 17.29 9.31 2.37
N SER A 191 16.63 8.16 2.20
CA SER A 191 15.24 7.97 2.64
C SER A 191 14.98 6.53 3.09
N VAL A 192 14.10 6.38 4.07
CA VAL A 192 13.47 5.12 4.45
C VAL A 192 11.97 5.25 4.20
N VAL A 193 11.39 4.26 3.53
CA VAL A 193 9.98 4.24 3.13
C VAL A 193 9.30 3.02 3.70
N ILE A 194 8.19 3.19 4.41
CA ILE A 194 7.40 2.10 4.99
C ILE A 194 6.11 1.95 4.17
N LEU A 195 6.01 0.84 3.42
CA LEU A 195 4.87 0.54 2.55
C LEU A 195 3.87 -0.45 3.16
N VAL A 196 4.32 -1.30 4.09
CA VAL A 196 3.48 -2.29 4.78
C VAL A 196 3.69 -2.19 6.29
N ALA A 197 2.59 -2.17 7.05
CA ALA A 197 2.61 -1.97 8.50
C ALA A 197 2.73 -3.30 9.25
N HIS A 198 3.86 -4.00 9.12
CA HIS A 198 4.10 -5.18 9.94
C HIS A 198 4.24 -4.83 11.42
N ASP A 199 3.69 -5.64 12.31
CA ASP A 199 3.74 -5.43 13.77
C ASP A 199 5.17 -5.29 14.30
N ASN A 200 6.11 -6.06 13.73
CA ASN A 200 7.52 -5.97 14.10
C ASN A 200 8.16 -4.60 13.76
N PHE A 201 7.64 -3.88 12.77
CA PHE A 201 8.14 -2.54 12.46
C PHE A 201 7.77 -1.51 13.54
N ALA A 202 6.65 -1.69 14.25
CA ALA A 202 6.24 -0.79 15.33
C ALA A 202 7.34 -0.60 16.40
N ASN A 203 8.10 -1.65 16.68
CA ASN A 203 9.21 -1.63 17.63
C ASN A 203 10.54 -1.16 17.06
N MET A 204 10.61 -0.88 15.75
CA MET A 204 11.85 -0.49 15.07
C MET A 204 12.09 1.02 14.98
N LYS A 205 11.28 1.86 15.61
CA LYS A 205 11.35 3.33 15.51
C LYS A 205 12.74 3.91 15.69
N LYS A 206 13.44 3.56 16.78
CA LYS A 206 14.81 4.02 17.05
C LYS A 206 15.79 3.54 15.97
N LYS A 207 15.68 2.29 15.57
CA LYS A 207 16.52 1.67 14.54
C LYS A 207 16.30 2.33 13.18
N ILE A 208 15.05 2.60 12.79
CA ILE A 208 14.72 3.30 11.53
C ILE A 208 15.36 4.69 11.51
N LYS A 209 15.24 5.44 12.60
CA LYS A 209 15.90 6.76 12.73
C LYS A 209 17.43 6.69 12.60
N SER A 210 18.05 5.64 13.09
CA SER A 210 19.51 5.49 13.01
C SER A 210 20.02 5.10 11.62
N MET A 211 19.15 4.61 10.72
CA MET A 211 19.53 4.20 9.36
C MET A 211 19.65 5.37 8.39
N ILE A 212 18.94 6.47 8.63
CA ILE A 212 18.98 7.63 7.75
C ILE A 212 20.22 8.47 7.99
N LYS A 213 20.70 9.14 6.94
CA LYS A 213 21.70 10.21 7.03
C LYS A 213 21.15 11.40 7.82
N ASN A 214 22.02 12.35 8.20
CA ASN A 214 21.59 13.53 8.98
C ASN A 214 20.41 14.29 8.34
N ASN A 215 20.44 14.47 7.01
CA ASN A 215 19.39 15.13 6.22
C ASN A 215 18.49 14.11 5.51
N GLY A 216 18.39 12.90 6.04
CA GLY A 216 17.53 11.86 5.48
C GLY A 216 16.07 12.02 5.89
N ILE A 217 15.16 11.49 5.08
CA ILE A 217 13.72 11.60 5.22
C ILE A 217 13.12 10.22 5.44
N ILE A 218 12.16 10.10 6.35
CA ILE A 218 11.41 8.86 6.57
C ILE A 218 9.97 9.09 6.10
N PHE A 219 9.52 8.29 5.14
CA PHE A 219 8.13 8.24 4.69
C PHE A 219 7.43 7.06 5.32
N ASP A 220 6.40 7.33 6.10
CA ASP A 220 5.56 6.34 6.75
C ASP A 220 4.17 6.37 6.13
N PHE A 221 3.99 5.75 4.95
CA PHE A 221 2.71 5.69 4.25
C PHE A 221 1.62 4.93 5.01
N LYS A 222 1.99 4.23 6.07
CA LYS A 222 1.06 3.47 6.92
C LYS A 222 0.75 4.16 8.24
N ASN A 223 1.39 5.30 8.51
CA ASN A 223 1.21 6.08 9.74
C ASN A 223 1.39 5.25 11.02
N ILE A 224 2.40 4.36 11.02
CA ILE A 224 2.72 3.51 12.19
C ILE A 224 3.18 4.39 13.37
N TYR A 225 3.87 5.50 13.08
CA TYR A 225 4.51 6.36 14.07
C TYR A 225 3.85 7.75 14.18
N LYS A 226 2.55 7.76 14.34
CA LYS A 226 1.63 8.93 14.27
C LYS A 226 2.09 10.23 14.92
N THR A 227 2.84 10.16 16.02
CA THR A 227 3.21 11.33 16.83
C THR A 227 4.63 11.83 16.57
N ASP A 228 5.41 11.18 15.73
CA ASP A 228 6.81 11.51 15.52
C ASP A 228 7.02 12.37 14.27
N LYS A 229 7.39 13.64 14.50
CA LYS A 229 7.60 14.64 13.41
C LYS A 229 8.70 14.26 12.41
N LYS A 230 9.60 13.31 12.74
CA LYS A 230 10.65 12.81 11.83
C LYS A 230 10.08 11.88 10.74
N PHE A 231 8.91 11.31 10.99
CA PHE A 231 8.19 10.45 10.05
C PHE A 231 7.20 11.30 9.27
N ILE A 232 7.40 11.41 7.97
CA ILE A 232 6.46 12.10 7.08
C ILE A 232 5.40 11.08 6.68
N TYR A 233 4.19 11.30 7.14
CA TYR A 233 3.00 10.76 6.51
C TYR A 233 2.63 11.68 5.35
N VAL A 234 2.05 11.15 4.28
CA VAL A 234 1.79 11.88 3.02
C VAL A 234 1.05 13.22 3.20
N ASP A 235 0.38 13.38 4.35
CA ASP A 235 -0.47 14.54 4.66
C ASP A 235 0.19 15.63 5.51
N LYS A 236 1.48 15.60 5.77
CA LYS A 236 2.09 16.64 6.62
C LYS A 236 2.72 17.75 5.80
N LYS A 237 2.37 18.99 6.18
CA LYS A 237 2.78 20.32 5.68
C LYS A 237 4.27 20.59 5.37
N ASN A 238 5.09 19.59 5.10
CA ASN A 238 6.53 19.73 4.84
C ASN A 238 6.99 19.01 3.57
N ILE A 239 6.10 18.93 2.59
CA ILE A 239 6.49 18.51 1.26
C ILE A 239 6.76 19.69 0.35
#